data_9122e175ec92c2d2c2f9a277d3f7d411
#
_entry.id   9122e175ec92c2d2c2f9a277d3f7d411
#
_cell.length_a   1.000
_cell.length_b   1.000
_cell.length_c   1.000
_cell.angle_alpha   90.00
_cell.angle_beta   90.00
_cell.angle_gamma   90.00
#
_symmetry.space_group_name_H-M   'P 1'
#
loop_
_entity.id
_entity.type
_entity.pdbx_description
1 polymer ?
#
loop_
_entity_poly.entity_id
_entity_poly.type
_entity_poly.pdbx_seq_one_letter_code
_entity_poly.pdbx_strand_id
1 'polypeptide(L)'
;MRRSLLLYVSILSFLAVWAQGPNNTGTYYQTADGKKAAELKSALFAIISPHIIQSYTPGVWDAINSYDLRDNGKIWEIYSGIGNYTPVTDQDKGEEVDEGLKYNREHAMPKSWFNEATQDNYTTSVYPMYTDLHHLFPTDRYVNTMRSNYPYGEVGDKITKQSEGGFSKFGRSVDSLGYKTSGQNGRVFEPNDQYKGDLARVYFYMATAYESYKNEKGAERSPKNWTSDMLTSDIYPFFTDWALKMLLRWSANDPVSEKEIKRNSAIYAIQGNRNPFVDYPGLEQYIWGSKKDAAFSYDNYVPVSTGISELHKVVVQDNDHIYDLRGQRVVGKNLPKGIYIRKGKKYIVK
;
A
#
# COMPACT_ATOMS: atom_id res chain seq x y z
N MET A 1 -30.72 69.91 19.17
CA MET A 1 -30.75 68.45 19.24
C MET A 1 -30.04 67.92 18.00
N ARG A 2 -28.76 67.53 18.12
CA ARG A 2 -27.98 66.89 17.00
C ARG A 2 -28.09 65.39 17.20
N ARG A 3 -28.68 64.67 16.21
CA ARG A 3 -28.75 63.20 16.16
C ARG A 3 -27.47 62.70 15.46
N SER A 4 -26.58 62.10 16.21
CA SER A 4 -25.41 61.37 15.64
C SER A 4 -25.87 60.01 15.10
N LEU A 5 -25.68 59.82 13.81
CA LEU A 5 -25.94 58.54 13.12
C LEU A 5 -24.67 57.71 13.24
N LEU A 6 -24.72 56.65 14.05
CA LEU A 6 -23.66 55.65 14.15
C LEU A 6 -23.81 54.65 12.97
N LEU A 7 -22.86 54.71 12.02
CA LEU A 7 -22.73 53.73 10.95
C LEU A 7 -22.02 52.51 11.52
N TYR A 8 -22.72 51.39 11.66
CA TYR A 8 -22.09 50.08 11.89
C TYR A 8 -21.58 49.53 10.55
N VAL A 9 -20.27 49.57 10.37
CA VAL A 9 -19.60 48.84 9.27
C VAL A 9 -19.35 47.42 9.78
N SER A 10 -20.17 46.48 9.36
CA SER A 10 -19.92 45.06 9.55
C SER A 10 -18.83 44.58 8.56
N ILE A 11 -17.64 44.41 9.07
CA ILE A 11 -16.56 43.72 8.31
C ILE A 11 -16.91 42.25 8.28
N LEU A 12 -17.47 41.79 7.17
CA LEU A 12 -17.51 40.34 6.85
C LEU A 12 -16.08 39.92 6.53
N SER A 13 -15.37 39.33 7.49
CA SER A 13 -14.17 38.57 7.25
C SER A 13 -14.56 37.29 6.54
N PHE A 14 -14.37 37.22 5.22
CA PHE A 14 -14.35 35.99 4.50
C PHE A 14 -13.13 35.22 4.98
N LEU A 15 -13.32 34.27 5.90
CA LEU A 15 -12.37 33.20 6.13
C LEU A 15 -12.38 32.36 4.84
N ALA A 16 -11.37 32.56 4.00
CA ALA A 16 -11.07 31.62 2.94
C ALA A 16 -10.75 30.29 3.64
N VAL A 17 -11.72 29.39 3.68
CA VAL A 17 -11.48 27.99 4.01
C VAL A 17 -10.68 27.43 2.84
N TRP A 18 -9.37 27.42 2.98
CA TRP A 18 -8.52 26.70 2.05
C TRP A 18 -8.94 25.24 2.11
N ALA A 19 -9.33 24.68 0.98
CA ALA A 19 -9.63 23.25 0.89
C ALA A 19 -8.41 22.50 1.43
N GLN A 20 -8.57 21.86 2.57
CA GLN A 20 -7.57 20.95 3.11
C GLN A 20 -7.77 19.62 2.37
N GLY A 21 -6.86 19.28 1.47
CA GLY A 21 -6.84 17.96 0.89
C GLY A 21 -6.76 16.87 1.99
N PRO A 22 -7.05 15.59 1.68
CA PRO A 22 -6.99 14.52 2.65
C PRO A 22 -5.61 14.45 3.30
N ASN A 23 -5.55 14.01 4.55
CA ASN A 23 -4.30 13.89 5.32
C ASN A 23 -3.46 15.18 5.40
N ASN A 24 -4.12 16.34 5.43
CA ASN A 24 -3.48 17.66 5.46
C ASN A 24 -2.58 17.96 4.24
N THR A 25 -2.88 17.40 3.08
CA THR A 25 -2.11 17.60 1.85
C THR A 25 -2.29 18.99 1.23
N GLY A 26 -3.30 19.76 1.66
CA GLY A 26 -3.56 21.11 1.14
C GLY A 26 -3.74 21.10 -0.38
N THR A 27 -2.91 21.88 -1.08
CA THR A 27 -2.93 22.00 -2.54
C THR A 27 -1.89 21.09 -3.23
N TYR A 28 -1.28 20.14 -2.52
CA TYR A 28 -0.19 19.30 -3.04
C TYR A 28 -0.56 18.61 -4.38
N TYR A 29 -1.81 18.17 -4.52
CA TYR A 29 -2.30 17.48 -5.72
C TYR A 29 -3.12 18.36 -6.66
N GLN A 30 -3.15 19.69 -6.48
CA GLN A 30 -4.00 20.61 -7.22
C GLN A 30 -3.81 20.54 -8.75
N THR A 31 -2.58 20.33 -9.22
CA THR A 31 -2.29 20.26 -10.66
C THR A 31 -2.81 18.99 -11.34
N ALA A 32 -3.25 18.01 -10.57
CA ALA A 32 -3.91 16.81 -11.08
C ALA A 32 -5.45 16.95 -11.16
N ASP A 33 -6.01 18.08 -10.69
CA ASP A 33 -7.44 18.34 -10.72
C ASP A 33 -8.03 18.26 -12.12
N GLY A 34 -9.22 17.69 -12.23
CA GLY A 34 -9.92 17.51 -13.51
C GLY A 34 -9.34 16.45 -14.45
N LYS A 35 -8.21 15.83 -14.12
CA LYS A 35 -7.57 14.80 -14.93
C LYS A 35 -8.20 13.43 -14.72
N LYS A 36 -8.01 12.52 -15.68
CA LYS A 36 -8.53 11.14 -15.66
C LYS A 36 -7.61 10.17 -16.38
N ALA A 37 -7.71 8.91 -16.08
CA ALA A 37 -6.96 7.81 -16.71
C ALA A 37 -5.46 8.11 -16.88
N ALA A 38 -4.92 7.96 -18.08
CA ALA A 38 -3.50 8.20 -18.37
C ALA A 38 -3.06 9.63 -18.07
N GLU A 39 -3.92 10.64 -18.35
CA GLU A 39 -3.59 12.05 -18.03
C GLU A 39 -3.47 12.28 -16.52
N LEU A 40 -4.34 11.64 -15.73
CA LEU A 40 -4.27 11.71 -14.27
C LEU A 40 -2.97 11.08 -13.77
N LYS A 41 -2.62 9.90 -14.30
CA LYS A 41 -1.36 9.23 -13.97
C LYS A 41 -0.15 10.14 -14.24
N SER A 42 -0.08 10.75 -15.42
CA SER A 42 1.03 11.63 -15.79
C SER A 42 1.05 12.95 -15.00
N ALA A 43 -0.11 13.49 -14.63
CA ALA A 43 -0.17 14.67 -13.74
C ALA A 43 0.34 14.33 -12.34
N LEU A 44 -0.04 13.17 -11.80
CA LEU A 44 0.48 12.67 -10.52
C LEU A 44 1.98 12.38 -10.59
N PHE A 45 2.47 11.80 -11.69
CA PHE A 45 3.90 11.63 -11.94
C PHE A 45 4.66 12.94 -11.77
N ALA A 46 4.19 14.02 -12.39
CA ALA A 46 4.85 15.33 -12.29
C ALA A 46 4.91 15.87 -10.83
N ILE A 47 3.95 15.48 -9.99
CA ILE A 47 3.88 15.89 -8.58
C ILE A 47 4.79 15.03 -7.69
N ILE A 48 4.77 13.70 -7.88
CA ILE A 48 5.36 12.77 -6.92
C ILE A 48 6.74 12.22 -7.31
N SER A 49 7.15 12.38 -8.58
CA SER A 49 8.47 11.92 -9.03
C SER A 49 9.64 12.72 -8.44
N PRO A 50 9.55 14.06 -8.24
CA PRO A 50 10.60 14.79 -7.54
C PRO A 50 10.67 14.38 -6.07
N HIS A 51 11.80 13.82 -5.65
CA HIS A 51 12.02 13.45 -4.26
C HIS A 51 13.51 13.44 -3.89
N ILE A 52 13.80 13.45 -2.60
CA ILE A 52 15.16 13.37 -2.07
C ILE A 52 15.60 11.91 -2.06
N ILE A 53 16.57 11.57 -2.88
CA ILE A 53 17.12 10.21 -2.97
C ILE A 53 17.87 9.90 -1.68
N GLN A 54 17.52 8.79 -1.04
CA GLN A 54 18.16 8.34 0.19
C GLN A 54 19.39 7.49 -0.11
N SER A 55 20.37 7.47 0.81
CA SER A 55 21.41 6.45 0.74
C SER A 55 20.83 5.08 1.13
N TYR A 56 21.25 4.02 0.43
CA TYR A 56 20.79 2.68 0.78
C TYR A 56 21.24 2.28 2.19
N THR A 57 22.45 2.67 2.56
CA THR A 57 23.01 2.52 3.92
C THR A 57 23.77 3.80 4.26
N PRO A 58 23.48 4.47 5.38
CA PRO A 58 22.51 4.09 6.41
C PRO A 58 21.05 4.54 6.13
N GLY A 59 20.80 5.49 5.21
CA GLY A 59 19.55 6.25 5.13
C GLY A 59 18.28 5.41 5.11
N VAL A 60 18.20 4.34 4.30
CA VAL A 60 17.01 3.47 4.29
C VAL A 60 16.83 2.74 5.62
N TRP A 61 17.92 2.31 6.28
CA TRP A 61 17.84 1.69 7.59
C TRP A 61 17.34 2.66 8.65
N ASP A 62 17.88 3.88 8.67
CA ASP A 62 17.49 4.91 9.62
C ASP A 62 16.01 5.26 9.46
N ALA A 63 15.55 5.35 8.22
CA ALA A 63 14.16 5.58 7.89
C ALA A 63 13.25 4.46 8.43
N ILE A 64 13.48 3.20 8.04
CA ILE A 64 12.71 2.04 8.51
C ILE A 64 12.69 1.96 10.03
N ASN A 65 13.84 2.13 10.68
CA ASN A 65 13.96 2.09 12.13
C ASN A 65 13.26 3.25 12.84
N SER A 66 12.82 4.28 12.12
CA SER A 66 12.15 5.45 12.69
C SER A 66 10.64 5.40 12.61
N TYR A 67 10.06 4.82 11.55
CA TYR A 67 8.62 4.88 11.33
C TYR A 67 7.92 3.52 11.12
N ASP A 68 8.63 2.47 10.71
CA ASP A 68 8.01 1.14 10.58
C ASP A 68 8.05 0.38 11.91
N LEU A 69 7.49 1.02 12.95
CA LEU A 69 7.46 0.52 14.31
C LEU A 69 6.03 0.25 14.79
N ARG A 70 5.89 -0.79 15.61
CA ARG A 70 4.69 -1.06 16.40
C ARG A 70 4.68 -0.18 17.66
N ASP A 71 3.54 -0.08 18.33
CA ASP A 71 3.40 0.71 19.56
C ASP A 71 4.36 0.27 20.69
N ASN A 72 4.82 -0.98 20.66
CA ASN A 72 5.82 -1.50 21.60
C ASN A 72 7.28 -1.21 21.19
N GLY A 73 7.51 -0.42 20.15
CA GLY A 73 8.84 -0.07 19.65
C GLY A 73 9.54 -1.17 18.86
N LYS A 74 8.88 -2.28 18.55
CA LYS A 74 9.43 -3.34 17.69
C LYS A 74 9.15 -3.05 16.23
N ILE A 75 9.99 -3.56 15.34
CA ILE A 75 9.81 -3.44 13.89
C ILE A 75 8.46 -4.02 13.45
N TRP A 76 7.75 -3.27 12.64
CA TRP A 76 6.51 -3.72 11.99
C TRP A 76 6.82 -4.31 10.62
N GLU A 77 7.33 -5.52 10.60
CA GLU A 77 7.57 -6.26 9.37
C GLU A 77 6.26 -6.83 8.79
N ILE A 78 6.28 -7.19 7.50
CA ILE A 78 5.04 -7.48 6.75
C ILE A 78 4.95 -8.89 6.16
N TYR A 79 5.96 -9.76 6.34
CA TYR A 79 5.99 -11.07 5.67
C TYR A 79 5.84 -12.28 6.57
N SER A 80 6.29 -12.23 7.81
CA SER A 80 6.22 -13.39 8.71
C SER A 80 5.13 -13.29 9.78
N GLY A 81 4.67 -12.06 10.07
CA GLY A 81 3.78 -11.80 11.20
C GLY A 81 4.49 -11.84 12.56
N ILE A 82 5.79 -12.06 12.58
CA ILE A 82 6.61 -12.04 13.79
C ILE A 82 6.84 -10.59 14.23
N GLY A 83 6.36 -10.25 15.41
CA GLY A 83 6.34 -8.88 15.92
C GLY A 83 7.45 -8.54 16.90
N ASN A 84 8.61 -9.22 16.86
CA ASN A 84 9.56 -9.20 17.96
C ASN A 84 10.92 -8.58 17.64
N TYR A 85 11.17 -8.15 16.42
CA TYR A 85 12.44 -7.60 16.00
C TYR A 85 12.75 -6.26 16.68
N THR A 86 13.93 -6.18 17.30
CA THR A 86 14.43 -4.95 17.90
C THR A 86 15.15 -4.12 16.85
N PRO A 87 14.73 -2.84 16.63
CA PRO A 87 15.41 -1.96 15.68
C PRO A 87 16.92 -1.98 15.86
N VAL A 88 17.68 -1.93 14.76
CA VAL A 88 19.15 -1.95 14.71
C VAL A 88 19.77 -3.28 15.19
N THR A 89 19.32 -3.84 16.31
CA THR A 89 19.88 -5.06 16.91
C THR A 89 19.64 -6.29 16.05
N ASP A 90 18.39 -6.45 15.57
CA ASP A 90 17.97 -7.61 14.77
C ASP A 90 18.01 -7.32 13.26
N GLN A 91 18.62 -6.21 12.87
CA GLN A 91 18.89 -5.85 11.50
C GLN A 91 19.82 -6.86 10.83
N ASP A 92 19.48 -7.29 9.62
CA ASP A 92 20.32 -8.16 8.79
C ASP A 92 21.68 -7.53 8.47
N LYS A 93 22.74 -8.31 8.67
CA LYS A 93 24.13 -7.93 8.36
C LYS A 93 24.75 -8.78 7.26
N GLY A 94 23.93 -9.55 6.54
CA GLY A 94 24.38 -10.41 5.44
C GLY A 94 24.55 -11.88 5.82
N GLU A 95 24.16 -12.28 7.04
CA GLU A 95 24.23 -13.68 7.48
C GLU A 95 23.02 -14.48 6.97
N GLU A 96 23.18 -15.77 6.73
CA GLU A 96 22.06 -16.67 6.59
C GLU A 96 21.45 -16.96 7.95
N VAL A 97 20.15 -16.79 8.07
CA VAL A 97 19.43 -16.95 9.33
C VAL A 97 18.08 -17.61 9.10
N ASP A 98 17.60 -18.30 10.13
CA ASP A 98 16.24 -18.83 10.17
C ASP A 98 15.19 -17.73 10.31
N GLU A 99 13.94 -18.07 10.05
CA GLU A 99 12.79 -17.19 10.25
C GLU A 99 12.72 -16.74 11.72
N GLY A 100 12.37 -15.48 11.94
CA GLY A 100 12.22 -14.89 13.27
C GLY A 100 13.49 -14.30 13.88
N LEU A 101 14.67 -14.43 13.24
CA LEU A 101 15.92 -13.96 13.82
C LEU A 101 16.35 -12.56 13.36
N LYS A 102 16.14 -12.23 12.09
CA LYS A 102 16.58 -10.95 11.51
C LYS A 102 15.52 -10.38 10.56
N TYR A 103 15.43 -9.04 10.53
CA TYR A 103 14.66 -8.33 9.51
C TYR A 103 15.59 -7.70 8.46
N ASN A 104 15.08 -7.61 7.23
CA ASN A 104 15.80 -7.09 6.07
C ASN A 104 14.98 -5.98 5.38
N ARG A 105 15.58 -5.30 4.41
CA ARG A 105 14.93 -4.33 3.52
C ARG A 105 14.40 -5.05 2.31
N GLU A 106 13.09 -5.10 2.19
CA GLU A 106 12.40 -5.65 1.05
C GLU A 106 12.10 -4.57 0.02
N HIS A 107 12.49 -4.81 -1.23
CA HIS A 107 11.99 -4.07 -2.37
C HIS A 107 10.66 -4.71 -2.80
N ALA A 108 9.52 -4.15 -2.40
CA ALA A 108 8.20 -4.68 -2.75
C ALA A 108 8.06 -4.89 -4.27
N MET A 109 8.49 -3.92 -5.08
CA MET A 109 8.80 -4.14 -6.49
C MET A 109 10.27 -4.54 -6.61
N PRO A 110 10.60 -5.79 -7.02
CA PRO A 110 11.97 -6.28 -7.01
C PRO A 110 12.93 -5.41 -7.80
N LYS A 111 14.06 -5.09 -7.20
CA LYS A 111 15.11 -4.30 -7.87
C LYS A 111 15.61 -4.94 -9.17
N SER A 112 15.59 -6.27 -9.26
CA SER A 112 15.98 -6.99 -10.48
C SER A 112 15.06 -6.75 -11.68
N TRP A 113 13.85 -6.22 -11.45
CA TRP A 113 12.94 -5.86 -12.53
C TRP A 113 13.33 -4.57 -13.25
N PHE A 114 14.13 -3.72 -12.62
CA PHE A 114 14.52 -2.42 -13.17
C PHE A 114 15.59 -2.51 -14.27
N ASN A 115 16.05 -3.71 -14.62
CA ASN A 115 17.00 -4.10 -15.68
C ASN A 115 18.34 -3.36 -15.71
N GLU A 116 18.36 -2.08 -15.47
CA GLU A 116 19.58 -1.26 -15.47
C GLU A 116 20.34 -1.33 -14.15
N ALA A 117 19.70 -1.84 -13.08
CA ALA A 117 20.28 -2.00 -11.75
C ALA A 117 21.10 -3.29 -11.58
N THR A 118 21.23 -4.12 -12.62
CA THR A 118 21.93 -5.41 -12.55
C THR A 118 23.39 -5.34 -12.96
N GLN A 119 23.89 -4.22 -13.48
CA GLN A 119 25.28 -4.05 -13.85
C GLN A 119 26.05 -3.32 -12.74
N ASP A 120 26.78 -4.09 -12.00
CA ASP A 120 28.04 -3.82 -11.27
C ASP A 120 28.24 -2.46 -10.60
N ASN A 121 27.45 -2.03 -9.74
CA ASN A 121 27.60 -1.03 -8.69
C ASN A 121 26.28 -0.32 -8.48
N TYR A 122 25.50 -0.87 -7.57
CA TYR A 122 24.29 -0.25 -7.03
C TYR A 122 24.64 1.06 -6.28
N THR A 123 25.01 2.09 -7.01
CA THR A 123 25.14 3.41 -6.41
C THR A 123 23.76 4.06 -6.37
N THR A 124 23.31 4.32 -5.17
CA THR A 124 21.99 4.86 -4.83
C THR A 124 21.63 6.17 -5.54
N SER A 125 22.64 6.90 -6.02
CA SER A 125 22.47 8.14 -6.76
C SER A 125 22.03 7.98 -8.22
N VAL A 126 22.00 6.74 -8.72
CA VAL A 126 21.83 6.45 -10.16
C VAL A 126 20.42 6.07 -10.51
N TYR A 127 19.74 5.39 -9.58
CA TYR A 127 18.40 4.85 -9.78
C TYR A 127 17.52 5.25 -8.59
N PRO A 128 16.74 6.33 -8.73
CA PRO A 128 15.94 6.86 -7.63
C PRO A 128 14.98 5.82 -7.05
N MET A 129 14.47 4.88 -7.88
CA MET A 129 13.62 3.81 -7.42
C MET A 129 14.32 2.81 -6.47
N TYR A 130 15.65 2.71 -6.51
CA TYR A 130 16.37 1.74 -5.69
C TYR A 130 16.29 2.04 -4.18
N THR A 131 16.16 3.31 -3.82
CA THR A 131 16.13 3.76 -2.42
C THR A 131 14.86 4.52 -2.06
N ASP A 132 13.85 4.46 -2.93
CA ASP A 132 12.56 5.07 -2.67
C ASP A 132 11.86 4.37 -1.49
N LEU A 133 11.64 5.12 -0.43
CA LEU A 133 11.10 4.61 0.83
C LEU A 133 9.67 4.07 0.70
N HIS A 134 8.91 4.53 -0.31
CA HIS A 134 7.53 4.08 -0.49
C HIS A 134 7.42 2.59 -0.80
N HIS A 135 8.43 1.99 -1.46
CA HIS A 135 8.40 0.56 -1.77
C HIS A 135 9.43 -0.29 -0.99
N LEU A 136 10.10 0.30 0.01
CA LEU A 136 11.04 -0.40 0.87
C LEU A 136 10.40 -0.69 2.23
N PHE A 137 10.30 -1.96 2.59
CA PHE A 137 9.67 -2.40 3.83
C PHE A 137 10.62 -3.25 4.68
N PRO A 138 10.50 -3.21 6.00
CA PRO A 138 11.08 -4.25 6.81
C PRO A 138 10.32 -5.57 6.61
N THR A 139 11.04 -6.65 6.42
CA THR A 139 10.49 -7.99 6.31
C THR A 139 11.39 -8.98 7.02
N ASP A 140 10.87 -10.10 7.45
CA ASP A 140 11.71 -11.21 7.90
C ASP A 140 12.73 -11.58 6.81
N ARG A 141 13.99 -11.76 7.22
CA ARG A 141 15.10 -12.02 6.30
C ARG A 141 14.95 -13.34 5.54
N TYR A 142 14.51 -14.40 6.22
CA TYR A 142 14.30 -15.72 5.63
C TYR A 142 13.13 -15.69 4.64
N VAL A 143 12.01 -15.08 5.04
CA VAL A 143 10.82 -14.98 4.19
C VAL A 143 11.06 -14.07 2.99
N ASN A 144 11.85 -13.00 3.12
CA ASN A 144 12.31 -12.19 2.01
C ASN A 144 13.13 -13.03 1.01
N THR A 145 14.04 -13.88 1.50
CA THR A 145 14.80 -14.81 0.64
C THR A 145 13.86 -15.82 -0.06
N MET A 146 12.84 -16.30 0.64
CA MET A 146 11.81 -17.17 0.05
C MET A 146 11.03 -16.47 -1.06
N ARG A 147 10.68 -15.19 -0.87
CA ARG A 147 10.02 -14.36 -1.87
C ARG A 147 10.90 -14.12 -3.10
N SER A 148 12.20 -13.87 -2.90
CA SER A 148 13.15 -13.61 -4.01
C SER A 148 12.65 -12.48 -4.92
N ASN A 149 12.56 -12.68 -6.23
CA ASN A 149 12.01 -11.73 -7.20
C ASN A 149 10.72 -12.24 -7.89
N TYR A 150 10.06 -13.21 -7.26
CA TYR A 150 8.80 -13.71 -7.80
C TYR A 150 7.71 -12.64 -7.75
N PRO A 151 6.80 -12.61 -8.74
CA PRO A 151 5.64 -11.71 -8.69
C PRO A 151 4.77 -12.00 -7.47
N TYR A 152 4.07 -10.98 -6.99
CA TYR A 152 2.98 -11.20 -6.06
C TYR A 152 1.82 -11.91 -6.78
N GLY A 153 1.10 -12.73 -6.03
CA GLY A 153 -0.04 -13.48 -6.56
C GLY A 153 -0.80 -14.20 -5.47
N GLU A 154 -1.75 -15.01 -5.85
CA GLU A 154 -2.53 -15.87 -4.97
C GLU A 154 -2.11 -17.31 -5.20
N VAL A 155 -1.67 -17.98 -4.13
CA VAL A 155 -1.16 -19.35 -4.18
C VAL A 155 -2.34 -20.31 -4.09
N GLY A 156 -2.41 -21.23 -5.04
CA GLY A 156 -3.38 -22.33 -5.05
C GLY A 156 -2.94 -23.52 -4.17
N ASP A 157 -3.48 -24.68 -4.49
CA ASP A 157 -3.27 -25.90 -3.69
C ASP A 157 -1.80 -26.37 -3.62
N LYS A 158 -0.95 -25.90 -4.55
CA LYS A 158 0.46 -26.28 -4.61
C LYS A 158 1.35 -25.26 -3.90
N ILE A 159 1.31 -25.24 -2.58
CA ILE A 159 2.23 -24.50 -1.74
C ILE A 159 3.61 -25.18 -1.81
N THR A 160 4.64 -24.43 -2.16
CA THR A 160 6.03 -24.93 -2.19
C THR A 160 6.74 -24.64 -0.87
N LYS A 161 6.53 -23.43 -0.32
CA LYS A 161 7.05 -22.96 0.97
C LYS A 161 6.03 -22.01 1.59
N GLN A 162 6.11 -21.85 2.89
CA GLN A 162 5.36 -20.84 3.62
C GLN A 162 6.15 -20.37 4.83
N SER A 163 5.84 -19.17 5.32
CA SER A 163 6.33 -18.69 6.60
C SER A 163 5.69 -19.46 7.76
N GLU A 164 6.24 -19.34 8.95
CA GLU A 164 5.67 -19.96 10.14
C GLU A 164 4.20 -19.58 10.31
N GLY A 165 3.36 -20.56 10.65
CA GLY A 165 1.91 -20.37 10.74
C GLY A 165 1.21 -20.09 9.40
N GLY A 166 1.93 -20.11 8.26
CA GLY A 166 1.34 -19.88 6.94
C GLY A 166 0.97 -18.42 6.67
N PHE A 167 1.61 -17.48 7.36
CA PHE A 167 1.31 -16.05 7.22
C PHE A 167 1.55 -15.54 5.80
N SER A 168 2.66 -15.92 5.17
CA SER A 168 2.91 -15.75 3.74
C SER A 168 3.18 -17.08 3.06
N LYS A 169 2.90 -17.18 1.78
CA LYS A 169 3.04 -18.41 1.01
C LYS A 169 3.81 -18.18 -0.28
N PHE A 170 4.53 -19.20 -0.69
CA PHE A 170 5.18 -19.28 -1.99
C PHE A 170 4.77 -20.57 -2.68
N GLY A 171 4.31 -20.47 -3.91
CA GLY A 171 3.83 -21.64 -4.62
C GLY A 171 3.31 -21.31 -6.01
N ARG A 172 2.53 -22.25 -6.58
CA ARG A 172 1.92 -22.05 -7.87
C ARG A 172 0.68 -21.15 -7.75
N SER A 173 0.56 -20.18 -8.66
CA SER A 173 -0.60 -19.31 -8.77
C SER A 173 -1.90 -20.09 -8.99
N VAL A 174 -3.01 -19.59 -8.43
CA VAL A 174 -4.34 -20.07 -8.77
C VAL A 174 -4.66 -19.79 -10.24
N ASP A 175 -5.33 -20.74 -10.91
CA ASP A 175 -5.68 -20.60 -12.32
C ASP A 175 -6.67 -19.44 -12.59
N SER A 176 -7.48 -19.09 -11.58
CA SER A 176 -8.46 -17.99 -11.65
C SER A 176 -7.85 -16.59 -11.84
N LEU A 177 -6.57 -16.40 -11.53
CA LEU A 177 -5.88 -15.15 -11.84
C LEU A 177 -5.62 -14.96 -13.34
N GLY A 178 -5.64 -16.04 -14.12
CA GLY A 178 -5.29 -15.98 -15.54
C GLY A 178 -3.81 -15.71 -15.78
N TYR A 179 -2.95 -15.89 -14.76
CA TYR A 179 -1.51 -15.76 -14.87
C TYR A 179 -0.94 -16.86 -15.76
N LYS A 180 -0.51 -16.48 -16.95
CA LYS A 180 0.19 -17.36 -17.89
C LYS A 180 1.66 -17.01 -17.89
N THR A 181 2.50 -17.95 -17.47
CA THR A 181 3.92 -17.72 -17.31
C THR A 181 4.68 -17.75 -18.61
N SER A 182 5.59 -16.81 -18.78
CA SER A 182 6.68 -16.93 -19.76
C SER A 182 8.00 -17.37 -19.11
N GLY A 183 8.20 -17.23 -17.80
CA GLY A 183 9.48 -17.47 -17.18
C GLY A 183 9.49 -18.03 -15.76
N GLN A 184 8.52 -17.76 -14.94
CA GLN A 184 8.54 -18.10 -13.51
C GLN A 184 7.78 -19.39 -13.17
N ASN A 185 7.40 -20.20 -14.17
CA ASN A 185 6.63 -21.44 -14.01
C ASN A 185 5.32 -21.30 -13.22
N GLY A 186 4.65 -20.14 -13.30
CA GLY A 186 3.43 -19.83 -12.55
C GLY A 186 3.62 -19.69 -11.05
N ARG A 187 4.85 -19.47 -10.60
CA ARG A 187 5.16 -19.28 -9.19
C ARG A 187 4.94 -17.84 -8.79
N VAL A 188 4.30 -17.67 -7.62
CA VAL A 188 4.00 -16.37 -7.02
C VAL A 188 4.29 -16.43 -5.52
N PHE A 189 4.52 -15.25 -4.97
CA PHE A 189 4.54 -15.06 -3.52
C PHE A 189 3.22 -14.39 -3.10
N GLU A 190 2.53 -14.99 -2.16
CA GLU A 190 1.29 -14.48 -1.58
C GLU A 190 1.57 -13.91 -0.19
N PRO A 191 1.53 -12.58 -0.02
CA PRO A 191 1.59 -11.96 1.29
C PRO A 191 0.30 -12.19 2.07
N ASN A 192 0.32 -11.94 3.37
CA ASN A 192 -0.89 -11.99 4.19
C ASN A 192 -1.94 -10.99 3.71
N ASP A 193 -3.22 -11.35 3.85
CA ASP A 193 -4.35 -10.54 3.38
C ASP A 193 -4.34 -9.11 3.93
N GLN A 194 -3.87 -8.91 5.16
CA GLN A 194 -3.78 -7.60 5.82
C GLN A 194 -2.75 -6.63 5.21
N TYR A 195 -1.94 -7.07 4.24
CA TYR A 195 -0.94 -6.24 3.55
C TYR A 195 -1.09 -6.26 2.03
N LYS A 196 -2.09 -6.98 1.51
CA LYS A 196 -2.32 -7.05 0.07
C LYS A 196 -2.67 -5.68 -0.52
N GLY A 197 -3.48 -4.91 0.19
CA GLY A 197 -3.83 -3.55 -0.20
C GLY A 197 -2.65 -2.59 -0.12
N ASP A 198 -1.87 -2.64 0.98
CA ASP A 198 -0.64 -1.87 1.14
C ASP A 198 0.28 -2.07 -0.06
N LEU A 199 0.55 -3.33 -0.41
CA LEU A 199 1.43 -3.68 -1.51
C LEU A 199 0.86 -3.31 -2.89
N ALA A 200 -0.46 -3.44 -3.08
CA ALA A 200 -1.11 -2.97 -4.31
C ALA A 200 -0.95 -1.45 -4.51
N ARG A 201 -1.18 -0.65 -3.46
CA ARG A 201 -0.99 0.80 -3.48
C ARG A 201 0.47 1.21 -3.71
N VAL A 202 1.41 0.39 -3.26
CA VAL A 202 2.84 0.57 -3.57
C VAL A 202 3.13 0.31 -5.04
N TYR A 203 2.55 -0.72 -5.64
CA TYR A 203 2.72 -1.00 -7.07
C TYR A 203 2.11 0.11 -7.93
N PHE A 204 0.93 0.62 -7.58
CA PHE A 204 0.34 1.78 -8.25
C PHE A 204 1.21 3.04 -8.11
N TYR A 205 1.81 3.25 -6.93
CA TYR A 205 2.78 4.32 -6.72
C TYR A 205 3.98 4.17 -7.66
N MET A 206 4.63 3.01 -7.70
CA MET A 206 5.80 2.77 -8.54
C MET A 206 5.50 2.96 -10.03
N ALA A 207 4.33 2.46 -10.49
CA ALA A 207 3.87 2.68 -11.86
C ALA A 207 3.65 4.16 -12.19
N THR A 208 3.32 4.98 -11.19
CA THR A 208 3.03 6.41 -11.36
C THR A 208 4.27 7.26 -11.19
N ALA A 209 5.09 7.03 -10.17
CA ALA A 209 6.27 7.84 -9.85
C ALA A 209 7.41 7.70 -10.88
N TYR A 210 7.39 6.66 -11.70
CA TYR A 210 8.49 6.33 -12.60
C TYR A 210 8.06 6.20 -14.07
N GLU A 211 7.24 7.14 -14.58
CA GLU A 211 6.95 7.22 -16.04
C GLU A 211 8.21 7.53 -16.85
N SER A 212 9.09 8.36 -16.31
CA SER A 212 10.46 8.57 -16.75
C SER A 212 11.36 8.87 -15.56
N TYR A 213 12.67 8.67 -15.73
CA TYR A 213 13.67 9.02 -14.74
C TYR A 213 15.00 9.29 -15.44
N LYS A 214 15.95 9.95 -14.75
CA LYS A 214 17.29 10.16 -15.28
C LYS A 214 18.25 9.16 -14.66
N ASN A 215 19.11 8.57 -15.48
CA ASN A 215 20.23 7.78 -14.99
C ASN A 215 21.40 8.69 -14.52
N GLU A 216 22.47 8.08 -14.01
CA GLU A 216 23.66 8.78 -13.52
C GLU A 216 24.31 9.74 -14.52
N LYS A 217 24.14 9.46 -15.83
CA LYS A 217 24.66 10.30 -16.93
C LYS A 217 23.68 11.38 -17.34
N GLY A 218 22.57 11.55 -16.61
CA GLY A 218 21.52 12.51 -16.91
C GLY A 218 20.66 12.13 -18.13
N ALA A 219 20.83 10.93 -18.69
CA ALA A 219 20.02 10.47 -19.80
C ALA A 219 18.64 10.02 -19.34
N GLU A 220 17.61 10.46 -20.06
CA GLU A 220 16.22 10.04 -19.82
C GLU A 220 16.08 8.53 -20.02
N ARG A 221 15.33 7.91 -19.11
CA ARG A 221 14.98 6.50 -19.07
C ARG A 221 13.50 6.34 -18.82
N SER A 222 12.99 5.17 -19.16
CA SER A 222 11.57 4.83 -18.99
C SER A 222 11.44 3.41 -18.43
N PRO A 223 10.39 3.09 -17.65
CA PRO A 223 10.14 1.74 -17.17
C PRO A 223 9.75 0.75 -18.29
N LYS A 224 9.72 1.18 -19.55
CA LYS A 224 9.51 0.28 -20.70
C LYS A 224 10.52 -0.88 -20.77
N ASN A 225 11.68 -0.70 -20.17
CA ASN A 225 12.72 -1.73 -20.10
C ASN A 225 12.64 -2.59 -18.84
N TRP A 226 11.72 -2.28 -17.92
CA TRP A 226 11.52 -3.11 -16.75
C TRP A 226 10.87 -4.42 -17.15
N THR A 227 11.31 -5.53 -16.54
CA THR A 227 10.84 -6.86 -16.91
C THR A 227 10.28 -7.62 -15.73
N SER A 228 9.04 -8.02 -15.87
CA SER A 228 8.33 -8.93 -14.95
C SER A 228 7.10 -9.46 -15.67
N ASP A 229 6.63 -10.64 -15.27
CA ASP A 229 5.34 -11.17 -15.76
C ASP A 229 4.12 -10.32 -15.30
N MET A 230 4.30 -9.39 -14.35
CA MET A 230 3.27 -8.42 -13.94
C MET A 230 3.22 -7.17 -14.81
N LEU A 231 4.27 -6.89 -15.59
CA LEU A 231 4.45 -5.62 -16.29
C LEU A 231 4.29 -5.78 -17.79
N THR A 232 3.79 -4.71 -18.41
CA THR A 232 3.85 -4.53 -19.86
C THR A 232 5.08 -3.68 -20.20
N SER A 233 5.39 -3.56 -21.50
CA SER A 233 6.41 -2.61 -21.98
C SER A 233 5.86 -1.19 -22.17
N ASP A 234 4.65 -0.91 -21.72
CA ASP A 234 3.98 0.37 -21.88
C ASP A 234 3.97 1.17 -20.57
N ILE A 235 4.01 2.49 -20.68
CA ILE A 235 3.87 3.39 -19.52
C ILE A 235 2.43 3.34 -18.97
N TYR A 236 1.46 3.09 -19.85
CA TYR A 236 0.05 2.90 -19.52
C TYR A 236 -0.53 1.78 -20.39
N PRO A 237 -1.20 0.76 -19.81
CA PRO A 237 -1.59 0.64 -18.41
C PRO A 237 -0.47 0.26 -17.44
N PHE A 238 0.74 -0.07 -17.89
CA PHE A 238 1.90 -0.49 -17.15
C PHE A 238 1.82 -1.96 -16.67
N PHE A 239 0.69 -2.40 -16.18
CA PHE A 239 0.47 -3.76 -15.69
C PHE A 239 -0.20 -4.64 -16.74
N THR A 240 0.14 -5.93 -16.72
CA THR A 240 -0.63 -6.95 -17.45
C THR A 240 -2.04 -7.08 -16.88
N ASP A 241 -2.99 -7.57 -17.68
CA ASP A 241 -4.40 -7.65 -17.29
C ASP A 241 -4.62 -8.44 -15.99
N TRP A 242 -3.92 -9.56 -15.81
CA TRP A 242 -4.08 -10.38 -14.62
C TRP A 242 -3.57 -9.66 -13.38
N ALA A 243 -2.39 -9.02 -13.48
CA ALA A 243 -1.78 -8.29 -12.40
C ALA A 243 -2.63 -7.08 -11.99
N LEU A 244 -3.09 -6.30 -12.97
CA LEU A 244 -3.95 -5.15 -12.73
C LEU A 244 -5.26 -5.53 -12.01
N LYS A 245 -5.95 -6.56 -12.51
CA LYS A 245 -7.20 -7.04 -11.89
C LYS A 245 -6.97 -7.50 -10.44
N MET A 246 -5.86 -8.20 -10.18
CA MET A 246 -5.50 -8.64 -8.84
C MET A 246 -5.21 -7.44 -7.93
N LEU A 247 -4.36 -6.51 -8.36
CA LEU A 247 -3.97 -5.34 -7.57
C LEU A 247 -5.18 -4.44 -7.25
N LEU A 248 -6.07 -4.21 -8.21
CA LEU A 248 -7.32 -3.46 -7.98
C LEU A 248 -8.21 -4.14 -6.94
N ARG A 249 -8.32 -5.47 -6.99
CA ARG A 249 -9.08 -6.25 -6.01
C ARG A 249 -8.42 -6.22 -4.63
N TRP A 250 -7.11 -6.36 -4.55
CA TRP A 250 -6.37 -6.29 -3.31
C TRP A 250 -6.53 -4.93 -2.62
N SER A 251 -6.35 -3.84 -3.36
CA SER A 251 -6.55 -2.49 -2.84
C SER A 251 -7.98 -2.26 -2.34
N ALA A 252 -8.97 -2.84 -3.01
CA ALA A 252 -10.37 -2.74 -2.60
C ALA A 252 -10.70 -3.56 -1.35
N ASN A 253 -10.08 -4.75 -1.20
CA ASN A 253 -10.37 -5.68 -0.11
C ASN A 253 -9.60 -5.37 1.18
N ASP A 254 -8.49 -4.66 1.07
CA ASP A 254 -7.65 -4.22 2.17
C ASP A 254 -7.50 -2.69 2.12
N PRO A 255 -8.44 -1.96 2.72
CA PRO A 255 -8.48 -0.50 2.71
C PRO A 255 -7.29 0.14 3.40
N VAL A 256 -7.01 1.40 3.03
CA VAL A 256 -5.93 2.20 3.65
C VAL A 256 -6.04 2.20 5.17
N SER A 257 -4.97 1.78 5.82
CA SER A 257 -4.83 1.70 7.26
C SER A 257 -4.22 2.97 7.87
N GLU A 258 -4.41 3.17 9.18
CA GLU A 258 -3.70 4.23 9.91
C GLU A 258 -2.18 4.09 9.83
N LYS A 259 -1.67 2.87 9.75
CA LYS A 259 -0.24 2.60 9.56
C LYS A 259 0.25 3.21 8.26
N GLU A 260 -0.46 2.98 7.14
CA GLU A 260 -0.09 3.55 5.84
C GLU A 260 -0.13 5.07 5.84
N ILE A 261 -1.15 5.69 6.46
CA ILE A 261 -1.26 7.15 6.57
C ILE A 261 -0.08 7.73 7.35
N LYS A 262 0.26 7.15 8.50
CA LYS A 262 1.40 7.57 9.33
C LYS A 262 2.71 7.39 8.57
N ARG A 263 2.89 6.23 7.92
CA ARG A 263 4.06 5.91 7.11
C ARG A 263 4.23 6.88 5.94
N ASN A 264 3.16 7.15 5.18
CA ASN A 264 3.17 8.11 4.07
C ASN A 264 3.59 9.51 4.52
N SER A 265 3.10 9.95 5.68
CA SER A 265 3.47 11.25 6.26
C SER A 265 4.92 11.30 6.75
N ALA A 266 5.42 10.21 7.34
CA ALA A 266 6.81 10.11 7.77
C ALA A 266 7.78 10.08 6.57
N ILE A 267 7.44 9.34 5.52
CA ILE A 267 8.23 9.32 4.29
C ILE A 267 8.25 10.72 3.63
N TYR A 268 7.11 11.42 3.61
CA TYR A 268 7.06 12.78 3.10
C TYR A 268 8.02 13.72 3.85
N ALA A 269 8.13 13.60 5.16
CA ALA A 269 9.07 14.40 5.94
C ALA A 269 10.54 14.11 5.63
N ILE A 270 10.87 12.89 5.16
CA ILE A 270 12.24 12.46 4.85
C ILE A 270 12.57 12.70 3.37
N GLN A 271 11.70 12.28 2.47
CA GLN A 271 11.97 12.16 1.04
C GLN A 271 11.23 13.23 0.20
N GLY A 272 10.23 13.92 0.77
CA GLY A 272 9.59 15.09 0.16
C GLY A 272 8.45 14.78 -0.80
N ASN A 273 8.11 13.50 -1.00
CA ASN A 273 6.97 13.10 -1.83
C ASN A 273 6.02 12.15 -1.07
N ARG A 274 4.83 11.95 -1.61
CA ARG A 274 3.75 11.18 -0.99
C ARG A 274 3.24 10.09 -1.93
N ASN A 275 2.70 9.02 -1.37
CA ASN A 275 1.94 8.05 -2.13
C ASN A 275 0.48 8.53 -2.26
N PRO A 276 0.02 8.94 -3.45
CA PRO A 276 -1.33 9.47 -3.66
C PRO A 276 -2.42 8.41 -3.46
N PHE A 277 -2.10 7.14 -3.61
CA PHE A 277 -3.05 6.03 -3.41
C PHE A 277 -3.33 5.75 -1.92
N VAL A 278 -2.51 6.29 -1.03
CA VAL A 278 -2.76 6.33 0.41
C VAL A 278 -3.56 7.57 0.78
N ASP A 279 -3.23 8.73 0.18
CA ASP A 279 -3.95 9.99 0.46
C ASP A 279 -5.37 9.99 -0.10
N TYR A 280 -5.59 9.36 -1.25
CA TYR A 280 -6.89 9.24 -1.92
C TYR A 280 -7.26 7.76 -2.09
N PRO A 281 -7.82 7.09 -1.07
CA PRO A 281 -8.21 5.68 -1.15
C PRO A 281 -9.14 5.41 -2.33
N GLY A 282 -8.78 4.47 -3.20
CA GLY A 282 -9.51 4.16 -4.43
C GLY A 282 -9.12 5.02 -5.65
N LEU A 283 -8.08 5.84 -5.56
CA LEU A 283 -7.59 6.66 -6.69
C LEU A 283 -7.19 5.81 -7.90
N GLU A 284 -6.72 4.59 -7.69
CA GLU A 284 -6.40 3.64 -8.75
C GLU A 284 -7.60 3.33 -9.65
N GLN A 285 -8.82 3.47 -9.13
CA GLN A 285 -10.04 3.31 -9.92
C GLN A 285 -10.22 4.43 -10.96
N TYR A 286 -9.74 5.63 -10.66
CA TYR A 286 -9.78 6.77 -11.61
C TYR A 286 -8.70 6.68 -12.67
N ILE A 287 -7.65 5.89 -12.44
CA ILE A 287 -6.57 5.71 -13.40
C ILE A 287 -6.80 4.45 -14.24
N TRP A 288 -7.06 3.30 -13.61
CA TRP A 288 -7.11 1.99 -14.29
C TRP A 288 -8.42 1.25 -14.15
N GLY A 289 -9.28 1.66 -13.23
CA GLY A 289 -10.46 0.89 -12.85
C GLY A 289 -11.78 1.46 -13.35
N SER A 290 -12.81 1.24 -12.56
CA SER A 290 -14.21 1.55 -12.93
C SER A 290 -14.51 3.05 -13.06
N LYS A 291 -13.68 3.93 -12.54
CA LYS A 291 -13.81 5.40 -12.58
C LYS A 291 -12.87 6.08 -13.58
N LYS A 292 -12.20 5.34 -14.46
CA LYS A 292 -11.21 5.88 -15.40
C LYS A 292 -11.75 6.98 -16.33
N ASP A 293 -13.06 7.03 -16.53
CA ASP A 293 -13.72 8.06 -17.36
C ASP A 293 -14.21 9.27 -16.53
N ALA A 294 -14.14 9.18 -15.20
CA ALA A 294 -14.49 10.27 -14.30
C ALA A 294 -13.25 11.15 -14.00
N ALA A 295 -13.48 12.45 -13.90
CA ALA A 295 -12.43 13.40 -13.52
C ALA A 295 -12.11 13.27 -12.03
N PHE A 296 -10.83 13.33 -11.70
CA PHE A 296 -10.33 13.43 -10.33
C PHE A 296 -10.55 14.85 -9.80
N SER A 297 -10.91 14.98 -8.52
CA SER A 297 -10.90 16.26 -7.83
C SER A 297 -10.09 16.16 -6.55
N TYR A 298 -9.11 17.04 -6.39
CA TYR A 298 -8.20 17.00 -5.24
C TYR A 298 -8.85 17.50 -3.95
N ASP A 299 -9.85 18.35 -4.05
CA ASP A 299 -10.55 19.00 -2.91
C ASP A 299 -11.97 18.45 -2.70
N ASN A 300 -12.59 17.87 -3.73
CA ASN A 300 -13.92 17.26 -3.68
C ASN A 300 -13.86 15.76 -4.05
N TYR A 301 -12.81 15.09 -3.63
CA TYR A 301 -12.63 13.67 -3.92
C TYR A 301 -13.74 12.82 -3.28
N VAL A 302 -14.34 11.98 -4.11
CA VAL A 302 -15.31 11.00 -3.64
C VAL A 302 -14.61 9.64 -3.64
N PRO A 303 -14.30 9.08 -2.45
CA PRO A 303 -13.73 7.74 -2.37
C PRO A 303 -14.59 6.73 -3.12
N VAL A 304 -13.98 5.82 -3.84
CA VAL A 304 -14.69 4.69 -4.41
C VAL A 304 -15.05 3.77 -3.25
N SER A 305 -16.35 3.60 -2.99
CA SER A 305 -16.80 2.60 -2.02
C SER A 305 -16.29 1.24 -2.47
N THR A 306 -15.35 0.69 -1.72
CA THR A 306 -14.96 -0.71 -1.89
C THR A 306 -16.14 -1.53 -1.41
N GLY A 307 -16.67 -2.44 -2.26
CA GLY A 307 -17.94 -3.15 -2.02
C GLY A 307 -18.09 -3.87 -0.67
N ILE A 308 -17.05 -3.89 0.17
CA ILE A 308 -17.09 -4.37 1.55
C ILE A 308 -17.93 -3.46 2.46
N SER A 309 -17.95 -2.14 2.21
CA SER A 309 -18.83 -1.23 2.98
C SER A 309 -20.32 -1.45 2.67
N GLU A 310 -20.65 -2.01 1.52
CA GLU A 310 -22.02 -2.43 1.20
C GLU A 310 -22.37 -3.81 1.75
N LEU A 311 -21.38 -4.71 1.90
CA LEU A 311 -21.60 -5.99 2.58
C LEU A 311 -21.89 -5.82 4.09
N HIS A 312 -21.42 -4.74 4.70
CA HIS A 312 -21.82 -4.39 6.08
C HIS A 312 -23.23 -3.78 6.15
N LYS A 313 -23.84 -3.42 5.01
CA LYS A 313 -25.27 -3.12 4.85
C LYS A 313 -26.07 -4.30 4.32
N VAL A 314 -25.50 -5.49 4.19
CA VAL A 314 -26.34 -6.68 4.14
C VAL A 314 -27.17 -6.63 5.40
N VAL A 315 -28.43 -6.32 5.22
CA VAL A 315 -29.50 -6.43 6.17
C VAL A 315 -29.18 -7.68 7.00
N VAL A 316 -28.66 -7.46 8.21
CA VAL A 316 -28.70 -8.49 9.22
C VAL A 316 -30.20 -8.77 9.28
N GLN A 317 -30.64 -9.79 8.52
CA GLN A 317 -31.94 -10.37 8.80
C GLN A 317 -31.90 -10.57 10.29
N ASP A 318 -32.89 -10.03 10.95
CA ASP A 318 -33.05 -10.01 12.40
C ASP A 318 -33.14 -11.46 12.92
N ASN A 319 -32.05 -12.19 12.69
CA ASN A 319 -31.87 -13.55 13.16
C ASN A 319 -31.42 -13.43 14.60
N ASP A 320 -32.33 -13.71 15.50
CA ASP A 320 -32.15 -13.72 16.96
C ASP A 320 -31.18 -14.84 17.41
N HIS A 321 -30.07 -14.96 16.65
CA HIS A 321 -29.05 -15.98 16.90
C HIS A 321 -28.00 -15.47 17.88
N ILE A 322 -27.59 -16.36 18.77
CA ILE A 322 -26.56 -16.11 19.76
C ILE A 322 -25.29 -16.85 19.34
N TYR A 323 -24.15 -16.15 19.42
CA TYR A 323 -22.85 -16.69 19.09
C TYR A 323 -21.92 -16.62 20.30
N ASP A 324 -21.03 -17.59 20.45
CA ASP A 324 -19.93 -17.52 21.42
C ASP A 324 -18.82 -16.60 20.91
N LEU A 325 -17.78 -16.36 21.73
CA LEU A 325 -16.65 -15.50 21.35
C LEU A 325 -15.78 -16.08 20.22
N ARG A 326 -15.98 -17.34 19.83
CA ARG A 326 -15.32 -18.00 18.70
C ARG A 326 -16.14 -17.90 17.42
N GLY A 327 -17.30 -17.20 17.46
CA GLY A 327 -18.20 -17.05 16.33
C GLY A 327 -19.07 -18.29 16.06
N GLN A 328 -19.10 -19.29 16.96
CA GLN A 328 -19.94 -20.46 16.82
C GLN A 328 -21.36 -20.14 17.31
N ARG A 329 -22.36 -20.50 16.49
CA ARG A 329 -23.76 -20.35 16.88
C ARG A 329 -24.12 -21.25 18.04
N VAL A 330 -24.66 -20.67 19.09
CA VAL A 330 -25.11 -21.40 20.27
C VAL A 330 -26.61 -21.60 20.17
N VAL A 331 -27.04 -22.88 20.22
CA VAL A 331 -28.45 -23.28 20.15
C VAL A 331 -28.87 -23.84 21.52
N GLY A 332 -29.88 -23.24 22.12
CA GLY A 332 -30.43 -23.71 23.40
C GLY A 332 -31.13 -22.60 24.19
N LYS A 333 -32.13 -22.96 24.98
CA LYS A 333 -32.88 -22.01 25.83
C LYS A 333 -32.09 -21.62 27.10
N ASN A 334 -31.18 -22.47 27.57
CA ASN A 334 -30.37 -22.23 28.75
C ASN A 334 -28.88 -22.13 28.33
N LEU A 335 -28.40 -20.91 28.26
CA LEU A 335 -27.01 -20.67 27.97
C LEU A 335 -26.18 -20.77 29.26
N PRO A 336 -25.01 -21.43 29.23
CA PRO A 336 -24.05 -21.37 30.32
C PRO A 336 -23.64 -19.93 30.64
N LYS A 337 -23.23 -19.69 31.89
CA LYS A 337 -22.65 -18.40 32.29
C LYS A 337 -21.49 -18.06 31.36
N GLY A 338 -21.52 -16.86 30.79
CA GLY A 338 -20.49 -16.46 29.81
C GLY A 338 -20.84 -15.21 29.03
N ILE A 339 -19.95 -14.89 28.08
CA ILE A 339 -20.09 -13.75 27.17
C ILE A 339 -20.47 -14.29 25.80
N TYR A 340 -21.49 -13.72 25.22
CA TYR A 340 -22.04 -14.07 23.92
C TYR A 340 -22.24 -12.82 23.06
N ILE A 341 -22.41 -12.99 21.77
CA ILE A 341 -22.78 -11.94 20.82
C ILE A 341 -24.20 -12.23 20.31
N ARG A 342 -25.10 -11.26 20.46
CA ARG A 342 -26.47 -11.30 19.96
C ARG A 342 -26.77 -9.99 19.24
N LYS A 343 -27.24 -10.03 18.01
CA LYS A 343 -27.53 -8.84 17.18
C LYS A 343 -26.34 -7.85 17.12
N GLY A 344 -25.10 -8.37 17.02
CA GLY A 344 -23.90 -7.57 17.02
C GLY A 344 -23.53 -6.90 18.35
N LYS A 345 -24.26 -7.19 19.43
CA LYS A 345 -24.01 -6.62 20.77
C LYS A 345 -23.56 -7.70 21.75
N LYS A 346 -22.72 -7.29 22.71
CA LYS A 346 -22.28 -8.13 23.82
C LYS A 346 -23.47 -8.48 24.72
N TYR A 347 -23.67 -9.76 24.97
CA TYR A 347 -24.69 -10.31 25.84
C TYR A 347 -24.02 -11.12 26.94
N ILE A 348 -24.34 -10.87 28.22
CA ILE A 348 -23.72 -11.53 29.37
C ILE A 348 -24.78 -12.40 30.06
N VAL A 349 -24.52 -13.69 30.15
CA VAL A 349 -25.26 -14.63 30.97
C VAL A 349 -24.55 -14.77 32.32
N LYS A 350 -25.23 -14.37 33.40
CA LYS A 350 -24.71 -14.38 34.77
C LYS A 350 -24.97 -15.70 35.49
#